data_2e83e6498c23324bed65c63f739a1260
#
_entry.id   2e83e6498c23324bed65c63f739a1260
#
_cell.length_a   1.000
_cell.length_b   1.000
_cell.length_c   1.000
_cell.angle_alpha   90.00
_cell.angle_beta   90.00
_cell.angle_gamma   90.00
#
_symmetry.space_group_name_H-M   'P 1'
#
loop_
_entity.id
_entity.type
_entity.pdbx_description
1 polymer ?
#
loop_
_entity_poly.entity_id
_entity_poly.type
_entity_poly.pdbx_seq_one_letter_code
_entity_poly.pdbx_strand_id
1 'polypeptide(L)'
;MEYIQFAFTGINILATAFLIMVISYWVLIILGIFSFDVIEFDLDIDFSSNMYFDGGVETKDPKLEIGPIRYYFLRILKFLNLGSVPLIIYGTIFFLVLWVLSMLVYYINISPRSIWGFLAFILNCIISAFITKGITEPLKKFFDSMEDRSDIEIIGQSCILKSNLNSVNIAQAEIVVDGYPIIINVKSLGESIIRGSRAVVISKDREKEVYIVREQL
;
A
#
# COMPACT_ATOMS: atom_id res chain seq x y z
N MET A 1 -14.40 -32.19 17.93
CA MET A 1 -15.21 -32.03 16.68
C MET A 1 -16.08 -30.78 16.67
N GLU A 2 -16.60 -30.34 17.82
CA GLU A 2 -17.51 -29.17 17.94
C GLU A 2 -16.90 -27.86 17.44
N TYR A 3 -15.61 -27.59 17.72
CA TYR A 3 -14.93 -26.37 17.25
C TYR A 3 -14.84 -26.27 15.72
N ILE A 4 -14.60 -27.42 15.05
CA ILE A 4 -14.53 -27.45 13.59
C ILE A 4 -15.93 -27.16 13.00
N GLN A 5 -16.98 -27.76 13.58
CA GLN A 5 -18.34 -27.48 13.16
C GLN A 5 -18.72 -26.01 13.39
N PHE A 6 -18.29 -25.42 14.50
CA PHE A 6 -18.52 -24.00 14.78
C PHE A 6 -17.82 -23.08 13.76
N ALA A 7 -16.58 -23.42 13.35
CA ALA A 7 -15.85 -22.67 12.34
C ALA A 7 -16.56 -22.63 10.97
N PHE A 8 -17.28 -23.72 10.64
CA PHE A 8 -18.03 -23.84 9.38
C PHE A 8 -19.53 -23.58 9.54
N THR A 9 -19.94 -22.90 10.61
CA THR A 9 -21.35 -22.62 10.88
C THR A 9 -21.65 -21.13 10.75
N GLY A 10 -22.75 -20.78 10.04
CA GLY A 10 -23.29 -19.42 9.95
C GLY A 10 -22.24 -18.42 9.44
N ILE A 11 -22.16 -17.27 10.10
CA ILE A 11 -21.28 -16.17 9.67
C ILE A 11 -19.77 -16.50 9.81
N ASN A 12 -19.39 -17.46 10.66
CA ASN A 12 -17.99 -17.86 10.84
C ASN A 12 -17.39 -18.53 9.59
N ILE A 13 -18.24 -19.03 8.68
CA ILE A 13 -17.80 -19.55 7.38
C ILE A 13 -16.96 -18.50 6.63
N LEU A 14 -17.34 -17.22 6.71
CA LEU A 14 -16.61 -16.15 6.04
C LEU A 14 -15.19 -16.00 6.59
N ALA A 15 -15.05 -15.93 7.93
CA ALA A 15 -13.73 -15.84 8.55
C ALA A 15 -12.85 -17.05 8.21
N THR A 16 -13.44 -18.25 8.25
CA THR A 16 -12.74 -19.50 7.94
C THR A 16 -12.34 -19.57 6.45
N ALA A 17 -13.22 -19.16 5.53
CA ALA A 17 -12.94 -19.13 4.10
C ALA A 17 -11.80 -18.17 3.76
N PHE A 18 -11.81 -16.94 4.33
CA PHE A 18 -10.73 -15.98 4.14
C PHE A 18 -9.40 -16.47 4.72
N LEU A 19 -9.42 -17.11 5.89
CA LEU A 19 -8.21 -17.71 6.46
C LEU A 19 -7.65 -18.83 5.56
N ILE A 20 -8.51 -19.71 5.05
CA ILE A 20 -8.10 -20.78 4.12
C ILE A 20 -7.51 -20.15 2.84
N MET A 21 -8.12 -19.11 2.31
CA MET A 21 -7.62 -18.40 1.14
C MET A 21 -6.21 -17.86 1.38
N VAL A 22 -5.97 -17.20 2.51
CA VAL A 22 -4.66 -16.68 2.89
C VAL A 22 -3.62 -17.80 3.06
N ILE A 23 -3.99 -18.89 3.74
CA ILE A 23 -3.09 -20.05 3.90
C ILE A 23 -2.75 -20.66 2.55
N SER A 24 -3.75 -20.84 1.66
CA SER A 24 -3.54 -21.37 0.32
C SER A 24 -2.60 -20.48 -0.50
N TYR A 25 -2.73 -19.17 -0.40
CA TYR A 25 -1.84 -18.20 -1.05
C TYR A 25 -0.38 -18.39 -0.60
N TRP A 26 -0.12 -18.49 0.71
CA TRP A 26 1.22 -18.70 1.23
C TRP A 26 1.80 -20.06 0.82
N VAL A 27 0.98 -21.10 0.77
CA VAL A 27 1.40 -22.41 0.26
C VAL A 27 1.83 -22.31 -1.21
N LEU A 28 1.08 -21.58 -2.04
CA LEU A 28 1.41 -21.41 -3.46
C LEU A 28 2.70 -20.59 -3.67
N ILE A 29 2.98 -19.61 -2.81
CA ILE A 29 4.27 -18.90 -2.81
C ILE A 29 5.41 -19.84 -2.45
N ILE A 30 5.27 -20.64 -1.38
CA ILE A 30 6.31 -21.59 -0.94
C ILE A 30 6.60 -22.63 -2.02
N LEU A 31 5.58 -23.04 -2.76
CA LEU A 31 5.73 -23.95 -3.91
C LEU A 31 6.33 -23.26 -5.15
N GLY A 32 6.58 -21.95 -5.11
CA GLY A 32 7.12 -21.19 -6.24
C GLY A 32 6.16 -21.01 -7.42
N ILE A 33 4.84 -21.25 -7.20
CA ILE A 33 3.81 -21.07 -8.24
C ILE A 33 3.50 -19.59 -8.43
N PHE A 34 3.50 -18.82 -7.34
CA PHE A 34 3.32 -17.36 -7.36
C PHE A 34 4.58 -16.65 -6.90
N SER A 35 4.91 -15.55 -7.59
CA SER A 35 5.89 -14.57 -7.12
C SER A 35 5.24 -13.65 -6.08
N PHE A 36 6.06 -13.08 -5.19
CA PHE A 36 5.57 -12.13 -4.17
C PHE A 36 4.88 -10.91 -4.78
N ASP A 37 5.32 -10.52 -5.99
CA ASP A 37 4.84 -9.34 -6.74
C ASP A 37 3.44 -9.52 -7.37
N VAL A 38 2.90 -10.75 -7.43
CA VAL A 38 1.62 -11.02 -8.13
C VAL A 38 0.42 -10.40 -7.40
N ILE A 39 0.54 -10.09 -6.11
CA ILE A 39 -0.51 -9.40 -5.33
C ILE A 39 0.07 -8.12 -4.68
N GLU A 40 1.06 -7.51 -5.25
CA GLU A 40 1.08 -6.07 -5.27
C GLU A 40 -0.10 -5.68 -6.17
N PHE A 41 -1.29 -5.74 -5.58
CA PHE A 41 -2.34 -4.85 -6.00
C PHE A 41 -1.66 -3.48 -5.82
N ASP A 42 -1.09 -2.98 -6.89
CA ASP A 42 -0.99 -1.57 -7.07
C ASP A 42 -2.42 -1.06 -6.91
N LEU A 43 -2.82 -0.91 -5.67
CA LEU A 43 -3.70 0.15 -5.32
C LEU A 43 -2.85 1.39 -5.63
N ASP A 44 -2.66 1.66 -6.94
CA ASP A 44 -2.43 2.99 -7.47
C ASP A 44 -3.69 3.80 -7.13
N ILE A 45 -4.05 3.73 -5.89
CA ILE A 45 -4.76 4.77 -5.20
C ILE A 45 -3.64 5.79 -5.07
N ASP A 46 -3.55 6.63 -6.08
CA ASP A 46 -2.76 7.84 -6.15
C ASP A 46 -3.02 8.64 -4.85
N PHE A 47 -2.44 8.14 -3.74
CA PHE A 47 -2.58 8.72 -2.41
C PHE A 47 -1.91 10.08 -2.38
N SER A 48 -0.91 10.26 -3.23
CA SER A 48 -0.08 11.45 -3.27
C SER A 48 -0.63 12.53 -4.18
N SER A 49 -1.28 12.19 -5.29
CA SER A 49 -1.65 13.19 -6.30
C SER A 49 -2.93 13.98 -6.01
N ASN A 50 -3.77 13.59 -5.05
CA ASN A 50 -5.07 14.21 -4.84
C ASN A 50 -5.33 14.76 -3.43
N MET A 51 -4.33 14.86 -2.56
CA MET A 51 -4.52 15.31 -1.18
C MET A 51 -4.04 16.75 -0.93
N TYR A 52 -4.01 17.58 -1.97
CA TYR A 52 -3.90 19.01 -1.77
C TYR A 52 -5.28 19.58 -1.40
N PHE A 53 -5.56 19.61 -0.11
CA PHE A 53 -6.50 20.55 0.45
C PHE A 53 -5.73 21.83 0.76
N ASP A 54 -5.50 22.62 -0.29
CA ASP A 54 -5.07 23.99 -0.09
C ASP A 54 -6.31 24.86 0.07
N GLY A 55 -6.40 25.50 1.23
CA GLY A 55 -7.33 26.59 1.48
C GLY A 55 -6.96 27.78 0.61
N GLY A 56 -7.59 27.90 -0.54
CA GLY A 56 -7.71 29.13 -1.29
C GLY A 56 -6.56 29.44 -2.25
N VAL A 57 -6.63 28.92 -3.47
CA VAL A 57 -6.42 29.69 -4.72
C VAL A 57 -7.04 28.86 -5.87
N GLU A 58 -7.91 29.51 -6.66
CA GLU A 58 -8.52 28.98 -7.87
C GLU A 58 -7.46 28.62 -8.92
N THR A 59 -7.26 27.34 -9.19
CA THR A 59 -6.67 26.89 -10.45
C THR A 59 -7.63 25.93 -11.15
N LYS A 60 -8.11 26.37 -12.29
CA LYS A 60 -8.99 25.64 -13.21
C LYS A 60 -8.26 24.47 -13.85
N ASP A 61 -8.24 23.34 -13.19
CA ASP A 61 -8.03 22.04 -13.82
C ASP A 61 -9.24 21.16 -13.52
N PRO A 62 -9.76 20.36 -14.47
CA PRO A 62 -10.90 19.48 -14.24
C PRO A 62 -10.46 18.32 -13.35
N LYS A 63 -10.28 18.60 -12.06
CA LYS A 63 -9.98 17.58 -11.06
C LYS A 63 -11.25 16.83 -10.79
N LEU A 64 -11.19 15.51 -10.95
CA LEU A 64 -12.20 14.59 -10.46
C LEU A 64 -12.58 15.01 -9.04
N GLU A 65 -13.79 15.53 -8.87
CA GLU A 65 -14.37 15.79 -7.54
C GLU A 65 -14.41 14.45 -6.79
N ILE A 66 -13.47 14.28 -5.88
CA ILE A 66 -13.47 13.13 -4.99
C ILE A 66 -14.69 13.31 -4.10
N GLY A 67 -15.74 12.52 -4.36
CA GLY A 67 -16.93 12.56 -3.53
C GLY A 67 -16.57 12.33 -2.04
N PRO A 68 -17.34 12.91 -1.11
CA PRO A 68 -17.04 12.86 0.32
C PRO A 68 -16.85 11.43 0.84
N ILE A 69 -17.56 10.46 0.27
CA ILE A 69 -17.44 9.04 0.64
C ILE A 69 -16.04 8.50 0.32
N ARG A 70 -15.50 8.81 -0.87
CA ARG A 70 -14.15 8.37 -1.27
C ARG A 70 -13.09 9.00 -0.38
N TYR A 71 -13.23 10.26 -0.01
CA TYR A 71 -12.32 10.94 0.91
C TYR A 71 -12.26 10.25 2.29
N TYR A 72 -13.42 9.96 2.91
CA TYR A 72 -13.47 9.26 4.19
C TYR A 72 -12.92 7.84 4.09
N PHE A 73 -13.20 7.14 3.00
CA PHE A 73 -12.68 5.79 2.75
C PHE A 73 -11.14 5.78 2.68
N LEU A 74 -10.55 6.68 1.90
CA LEU A 74 -9.10 6.82 1.79
C LEU A 74 -8.46 7.17 3.15
N ARG A 75 -9.10 8.05 3.92
CA ARG A 75 -8.63 8.42 5.25
C ARG A 75 -8.63 7.22 6.22
N ILE A 76 -9.63 6.36 6.14
CA ILE A 76 -9.70 5.12 6.93
C ILE A 76 -8.59 4.15 6.50
N LEU A 77 -8.35 3.97 5.20
CA LEU A 77 -7.28 3.11 4.70
C LEU A 77 -5.91 3.58 5.19
N LYS A 78 -5.63 4.88 5.10
CA LYS A 78 -4.39 5.47 5.61
C LYS A 78 -4.27 5.31 7.14
N PHE A 79 -5.37 5.50 7.87
CA PHE A 79 -5.39 5.28 9.33
C PHE A 79 -5.03 3.83 9.70
N LEU A 80 -5.43 2.86 8.89
CA LEU A 80 -5.16 1.44 9.10
C LEU A 80 -3.78 0.99 8.60
N ASN A 81 -2.88 1.90 8.19
CA ASN A 81 -1.56 1.62 7.62
C ASN A 81 -1.59 0.84 6.28
N LEU A 82 -2.76 0.78 5.62
CA LEU A 82 -2.88 0.25 4.28
C LEU A 82 -2.20 1.22 3.29
N GLY A 83 -1.21 0.76 2.55
CA GLY A 83 -0.35 1.57 1.66
C GLY A 83 1.07 1.76 2.17
N SER A 84 1.33 1.67 3.49
CA SER A 84 2.70 1.65 4.04
C SER A 84 3.19 0.21 4.30
N VAL A 85 2.27 -0.74 4.41
CA VAL A 85 2.56 -2.16 4.59
C VAL A 85 1.92 -2.91 3.42
N PRO A 86 2.60 -3.88 2.78
CA PRO A 86 2.02 -4.67 1.70
C PRO A 86 0.67 -5.26 2.10
N LEU A 87 -0.34 -5.10 1.21
CA LEU A 87 -1.72 -5.49 1.47
C LEU A 87 -1.86 -6.95 1.90
N ILE A 88 -1.02 -7.82 1.34
CA ILE A 88 -1.06 -9.25 1.65
C ILE A 88 -0.63 -9.54 3.10
N ILE A 89 0.36 -8.82 3.61
CA ILE A 89 0.83 -8.95 5.00
C ILE A 89 -0.27 -8.44 5.94
N TYR A 90 -0.83 -7.25 5.64
CA TYR A 90 -1.94 -6.70 6.40
C TYR A 90 -3.14 -7.65 6.41
N GLY A 91 -3.55 -8.14 5.24
CA GLY A 91 -4.67 -9.08 5.09
C GLY A 91 -4.43 -10.40 5.84
N THR A 92 -3.21 -10.92 5.81
CA THR A 92 -2.84 -12.14 6.55
C THR A 92 -3.08 -11.97 8.04
N ILE A 93 -2.58 -10.89 8.64
CA ILE A 93 -2.73 -10.61 10.07
C ILE A 93 -4.21 -10.36 10.39
N PHE A 94 -4.90 -9.57 9.56
CA PHE A 94 -6.31 -9.23 9.76
C PHE A 94 -7.21 -10.47 9.77
N PHE A 95 -7.10 -11.33 8.75
CA PHE A 95 -7.96 -12.51 8.65
C PHE A 95 -7.64 -13.56 9.71
N LEU A 96 -6.37 -13.68 10.12
CA LEU A 96 -5.96 -14.55 11.21
C LEU A 96 -6.58 -14.07 12.54
N VAL A 97 -6.45 -12.80 12.85
CA VAL A 97 -7.03 -12.21 14.08
C VAL A 97 -8.55 -12.31 14.06
N LEU A 98 -9.18 -11.99 12.92
CA LEU A 98 -10.63 -12.11 12.75
C LEU A 98 -11.12 -13.53 13.01
N TRP A 99 -10.42 -14.53 12.46
CA TRP A 99 -10.77 -15.94 12.66
C TRP A 99 -10.63 -16.34 14.14
N VAL A 100 -9.51 -15.96 14.79
CA VAL A 100 -9.29 -16.24 16.21
C VAL A 100 -10.40 -15.62 17.06
N LEU A 101 -10.73 -14.34 16.85
CA LEU A 101 -11.81 -13.67 17.59
C LEU A 101 -13.17 -14.33 17.33
N SER A 102 -13.44 -14.74 16.08
CA SER A 102 -14.68 -15.45 15.73
C SER A 102 -14.77 -16.80 16.44
N MET A 103 -13.65 -17.50 16.62
CA MET A 103 -13.62 -18.75 17.38
C MET A 103 -13.80 -18.52 18.90
N LEU A 104 -13.32 -17.41 19.45
CA LEU A 104 -13.52 -17.07 20.85
C LEU A 104 -15.00 -16.81 21.20
N VAL A 105 -15.83 -16.42 20.25
CA VAL A 105 -17.28 -16.26 20.42
C VAL A 105 -17.96 -17.59 20.83
N TYR A 106 -17.35 -18.74 20.49
CA TYR A 106 -17.83 -20.05 20.95
C TYR A 106 -17.97 -20.13 22.48
N TYR A 107 -17.01 -19.59 23.21
CA TYR A 107 -17.01 -19.63 24.68
C TYR A 107 -18.09 -18.75 25.31
N ILE A 108 -18.63 -17.79 24.56
CA ILE A 108 -19.72 -16.91 25.00
C ILE A 108 -21.10 -17.51 24.70
N ASN A 109 -21.15 -18.72 24.10
CA ASN A 109 -22.35 -19.41 23.66
C ASN A 109 -23.28 -18.61 22.72
N ILE A 110 -22.71 -17.70 21.91
CA ILE A 110 -23.47 -16.98 20.91
C ILE A 110 -23.51 -17.81 19.62
N SER A 111 -24.73 -18.16 19.18
CA SER A 111 -24.89 -18.91 17.94
C SER A 111 -24.49 -18.06 16.71
N PRO A 112 -23.59 -18.56 15.82
CA PRO A 112 -23.19 -17.85 14.59
C PRO A 112 -24.33 -17.67 13.57
N ARG A 113 -25.44 -18.37 13.75
CA ARG A 113 -26.65 -18.26 12.91
C ARG A 113 -27.63 -17.21 13.40
N SER A 114 -27.44 -16.69 14.61
CA SER A 114 -28.31 -15.68 15.20
C SER A 114 -27.92 -14.27 14.75
N ILE A 115 -28.84 -13.32 14.94
CA ILE A 115 -28.55 -11.89 14.73
C ILE A 115 -27.43 -11.40 15.65
N TRP A 116 -27.33 -11.96 16.85
CA TRP A 116 -26.26 -11.66 17.79
C TRP A 116 -24.90 -12.16 17.30
N GLY A 117 -24.88 -13.31 16.60
CA GLY A 117 -23.67 -13.82 15.93
C GLY A 117 -23.20 -12.88 14.82
N PHE A 118 -24.13 -12.32 14.03
CA PHE A 118 -23.80 -11.35 13.01
C PHE A 118 -23.25 -10.03 13.60
N LEU A 119 -23.89 -9.51 14.65
CA LEU A 119 -23.40 -8.32 15.37
C LEU A 119 -22.02 -8.55 15.99
N ALA A 120 -21.82 -9.72 16.62
CA ALA A 120 -20.51 -10.11 17.16
C ALA A 120 -19.44 -10.17 16.06
N PHE A 121 -19.77 -10.68 14.88
CA PHE A 121 -18.86 -10.72 13.73
C PHE A 121 -18.44 -9.31 13.26
N ILE A 122 -19.39 -8.37 13.14
CA ILE A 122 -19.08 -6.97 12.81
C ILE A 122 -18.16 -6.36 13.87
N LEU A 123 -18.44 -6.59 15.14
CA LEU A 123 -17.58 -6.11 16.23
C LEU A 123 -16.19 -6.72 16.15
N ASN A 124 -16.08 -8.02 15.85
CA ASN A 124 -14.81 -8.71 15.65
C ASN A 124 -14.03 -8.14 14.46
N CYS A 125 -14.68 -7.75 13.36
CA CYS A 125 -14.03 -7.07 12.25
C CYS A 125 -13.39 -5.74 12.69
N ILE A 126 -14.10 -4.94 13.47
CA ILE A 126 -13.59 -3.67 13.99
C ILE A 126 -12.40 -3.91 14.92
N ILE A 127 -12.53 -4.83 15.88
CA ILE A 127 -11.47 -5.16 16.82
C ILE A 127 -10.24 -5.71 16.08
N SER A 128 -10.45 -6.60 15.10
CA SER A 128 -9.38 -7.15 14.25
C SER A 128 -8.62 -6.05 13.52
N ALA A 129 -9.31 -5.05 12.97
CA ALA A 129 -8.67 -3.92 12.30
C ALA A 129 -7.77 -3.12 13.24
N PHE A 130 -8.22 -2.86 14.48
CA PHE A 130 -7.41 -2.17 15.49
C PHE A 130 -6.22 -2.98 15.96
N ILE A 131 -6.39 -4.28 16.20
CA ILE A 131 -5.29 -5.18 16.59
C ILE A 131 -4.28 -5.26 15.45
N THR A 132 -4.74 -5.46 14.21
CA THR A 132 -3.88 -5.51 13.02
C THR A 132 -3.09 -4.22 12.88
N LYS A 133 -3.72 -3.06 13.04
CA LYS A 133 -3.03 -1.77 13.04
C LYS A 133 -1.90 -1.74 14.07
N GLY A 134 -2.16 -2.17 15.31
CA GLY A 134 -1.14 -2.22 16.36
C GLY A 134 0.04 -3.12 16.01
N ILE A 135 -0.23 -4.28 15.39
CA ILE A 135 0.81 -5.23 14.96
C ILE A 135 1.58 -4.69 13.75
N THR A 136 0.92 -3.99 12.82
CA THR A 136 1.54 -3.45 11.61
C THR A 136 2.29 -2.14 11.83
N GLU A 137 2.09 -1.43 12.94
CA GLU A 137 2.80 -0.18 13.25
C GLU A 137 4.33 -0.34 13.27
N PRO A 138 4.93 -1.35 13.95
CA PRO A 138 6.38 -1.58 13.88
C PRO A 138 6.83 -2.03 12.47
N LEU A 139 5.99 -2.80 11.75
CA LEU A 139 6.31 -3.21 10.38
C LEU A 139 6.38 -2.01 9.44
N LYS A 140 5.45 -1.06 9.58
CA LYS A 140 5.47 0.19 8.81
C LYS A 140 6.83 0.89 8.94
N LYS A 141 7.33 1.08 10.16
CA LYS A 141 8.64 1.71 10.39
C LYS A 141 9.78 0.95 9.69
N PHE A 142 9.68 -0.38 9.65
CA PHE A 142 10.66 -1.21 8.96
C PHE A 142 10.60 -1.00 7.44
N PHE A 143 9.42 -1.01 6.83
CA PHE A 143 9.25 -0.75 5.39
C PHE A 143 9.64 0.66 5.01
N ASP A 144 9.21 1.68 5.77
CA ASP A 144 9.61 3.08 5.56
C ASP A 144 11.17 3.22 5.61
N SER A 145 11.84 2.51 6.53
CA SER A 145 13.31 2.53 6.63
C SER A 145 14.02 1.81 5.47
N MET A 146 13.40 0.82 4.86
CA MET A 146 13.93 0.16 3.66
C MET A 146 13.79 1.07 2.43
N GLU A 147 12.65 1.74 2.29
CA GLU A 147 12.42 2.72 1.23
C GLU A 147 13.41 3.89 1.35
N ASP A 148 13.61 4.44 2.54
CA ASP A 148 14.59 5.51 2.78
C ASP A 148 16.02 5.09 2.38
N ARG A 149 16.40 3.84 2.58
CA ARG A 149 17.73 3.33 2.19
C ARG A 149 17.88 3.26 0.68
N SER A 150 16.89 2.75 -0.03
CA SER A 150 16.91 2.68 -1.49
C SER A 150 16.97 4.08 -2.11
N ASP A 151 16.28 5.05 -1.54
CA ASP A 151 16.34 6.45 -1.97
C ASP A 151 17.73 7.07 -1.77
N ILE A 152 18.38 6.79 -0.65
CA ILE A 152 19.77 7.27 -0.36
C ILE A 152 20.76 6.72 -1.40
N GLU A 153 20.60 5.48 -1.82
CA GLU A 153 21.45 4.87 -2.86
C GLU A 153 21.27 5.52 -4.23
N ILE A 154 20.09 6.03 -4.54
CA ILE A 154 19.77 6.70 -5.82
C ILE A 154 20.22 8.17 -5.81
N ILE A 155 20.11 8.86 -4.67
CA ILE A 155 20.48 10.28 -4.55
C ILE A 155 22.01 10.45 -4.73
N GLY A 156 22.39 11.35 -5.61
CA GLY A 156 23.80 11.62 -5.95
C GLY A 156 24.31 10.82 -7.14
N GLN A 157 23.56 9.86 -7.65
CA GLN A 157 23.94 9.09 -8.85
C GLN A 157 23.58 9.82 -10.14
N SER A 158 24.32 9.47 -11.20
CA SER A 158 24.06 9.99 -12.56
C SER A 158 22.99 9.14 -13.25
N CYS A 159 22.05 9.79 -13.90
CA CYS A 159 21.00 9.16 -14.69
C CYS A 159 21.00 9.69 -16.14
N ILE A 160 20.40 8.93 -17.06
CA ILE A 160 20.25 9.29 -18.47
C ILE A 160 18.77 9.47 -18.76
N LEU A 161 18.38 10.66 -19.25
CA LEU A 161 16.99 10.94 -19.57
C LEU A 161 16.51 10.11 -20.77
N LYS A 162 15.37 9.44 -20.60
CA LYS A 162 14.70 8.67 -21.68
C LYS A 162 13.64 9.50 -22.41
N SER A 163 13.18 10.59 -21.81
CA SER A 163 12.24 11.55 -22.42
C SER A 163 12.65 12.98 -22.12
N ASN A 164 12.15 13.94 -22.92
CA ASN A 164 12.44 15.35 -22.69
C ASN A 164 11.80 15.82 -21.38
N LEU A 165 12.60 16.48 -20.55
CA LEU A 165 12.19 17.02 -19.28
C LEU A 165 12.05 18.54 -19.38
N ASN A 166 10.86 19.06 -19.09
CA ASN A 166 10.58 20.48 -18.99
C ASN A 166 10.23 20.82 -17.52
N SER A 167 10.22 22.09 -17.16
CA SER A 167 9.93 22.57 -15.80
C SER A 167 8.56 22.13 -15.24
N VAL A 168 7.63 21.71 -16.11
CA VAL A 168 6.25 21.35 -15.74
C VAL A 168 5.99 19.84 -15.79
N ASN A 169 6.73 19.10 -16.62
CA ASN A 169 6.47 17.69 -16.89
C ASN A 169 7.31 16.78 -16.00
N ILE A 170 6.77 15.59 -15.73
CA ILE A 170 7.52 14.45 -15.21
C ILE A 170 8.08 13.69 -16.41
N ALA A 171 9.37 13.38 -16.39
CA ALA A 171 10.05 12.58 -17.39
C ALA A 171 10.58 11.28 -16.80
N GLN A 172 10.98 10.34 -17.64
CA GLN A 172 11.63 9.12 -17.24
C GLN A 172 13.14 9.22 -17.44
N ALA A 173 13.91 8.73 -16.47
CA ALA A 173 15.35 8.60 -16.55
C ALA A 173 15.77 7.19 -16.17
N GLU A 174 16.84 6.71 -16.78
CA GLU A 174 17.47 5.44 -16.46
C GLU A 174 18.68 5.68 -15.57
N ILE A 175 18.74 4.96 -14.47
CA ILE A 175 19.85 4.94 -13.53
C ILE A 175 20.35 3.50 -13.38
N VAL A 176 21.63 3.30 -13.14
CA VAL A 176 22.19 1.96 -12.89
C VAL A 176 22.51 1.83 -11.41
N VAL A 177 21.78 0.98 -10.70
CA VAL A 177 22.01 0.66 -9.30
C VAL A 177 22.49 -0.79 -9.21
N ASP A 178 23.63 -1.03 -8.57
CA ASP A 178 24.23 -2.36 -8.44
C ASP A 178 24.40 -3.13 -9.76
N GLY A 179 24.59 -2.41 -10.88
CA GLY A 179 24.75 -2.99 -12.20
C GLY A 179 23.44 -3.26 -12.95
N TYR A 180 22.29 -2.98 -12.36
CA TYR A 180 20.97 -3.14 -12.97
C TYR A 180 20.39 -1.78 -13.42
N PRO A 181 19.92 -1.66 -14.66
CA PRO A 181 19.24 -0.45 -15.10
C PRO A 181 17.82 -0.37 -14.53
N ILE A 182 17.51 0.71 -13.83
CA ILE A 182 16.20 1.01 -13.25
C ILE A 182 15.67 2.28 -13.89
N ILE A 183 14.37 2.32 -14.18
CA ILE A 183 13.70 3.52 -14.70
C ILE A 183 13.05 4.24 -13.52
N ILE A 184 13.39 5.53 -13.37
CA ILE A 184 12.85 6.40 -12.34
C ILE A 184 12.11 7.58 -12.96
N ASN A 185 11.07 8.06 -12.27
CA ASN A 185 10.37 9.28 -12.63
C ASN A 185 11.14 10.50 -12.12
N VAL A 186 11.41 11.46 -12.98
CA VAL A 186 12.24 12.62 -12.64
C VAL A 186 11.56 13.94 -12.99
N LYS A 187 11.88 14.99 -12.21
CA LYS A 187 11.45 16.37 -12.43
C LYS A 187 12.65 17.30 -12.33
N SER A 188 12.66 18.37 -13.14
CA SER A 188 13.67 19.44 -13.08
C SER A 188 13.19 20.61 -12.20
N LEU A 189 14.12 21.32 -11.57
CA LEU A 189 13.87 22.55 -10.80
C LEU A 189 13.78 23.81 -11.68
N GLY A 190 13.41 23.68 -12.94
CA GLY A 190 13.21 24.84 -13.82
C GLY A 190 14.03 24.81 -15.12
N GLU A 191 14.93 23.85 -15.27
CA GLU A 191 15.74 23.67 -16.49
C GLU A 191 15.05 22.67 -17.42
N SER A 192 15.10 22.93 -18.73
CA SER A 192 14.67 21.95 -19.72
C SER A 192 15.88 21.08 -20.10
N ILE A 193 15.76 19.77 -19.87
CA ILE A 193 16.81 18.78 -20.15
C ILE A 193 16.34 17.90 -21.32
N ILE A 194 17.17 17.72 -22.31
CA ILE A 194 16.84 16.99 -23.54
C ILE A 194 17.01 15.48 -23.29
N ARG A 195 16.21 14.67 -23.99
CA ARG A 195 16.37 13.22 -24.01
C ARG A 195 17.81 12.83 -24.38
N GLY A 196 18.39 11.90 -23.61
CA GLY A 196 19.76 11.43 -23.80
C GLY A 196 20.81 12.21 -23.02
N SER A 197 20.47 13.37 -22.43
CA SER A 197 21.38 14.10 -21.54
C SER A 197 21.61 13.34 -20.25
N ARG A 198 22.78 13.56 -19.66
CA ARG A 198 23.08 13.09 -18.29
C ARG A 198 22.61 14.10 -17.27
N ALA A 199 22.02 13.61 -16.22
CA ALA A 199 21.60 14.40 -15.08
C ALA A 199 22.00 13.70 -13.78
N VAL A 200 22.12 14.47 -12.70
CA VAL A 200 22.38 13.93 -11.35
C VAL A 200 21.12 14.04 -10.51
N VAL A 201 20.80 12.99 -9.80
CA VAL A 201 19.68 12.97 -8.84
C VAL A 201 20.08 13.76 -7.59
N ILE A 202 19.34 14.82 -7.27
CA ILE A 202 19.64 15.70 -6.13
C ILE A 202 18.84 15.30 -4.88
N SER A 203 17.56 14.99 -5.05
CA SER A 203 16.65 14.65 -3.96
C SER A 203 15.43 13.91 -4.47
N LYS A 204 14.62 13.35 -3.57
CA LYS A 204 13.30 12.77 -3.86
C LYS A 204 12.22 13.67 -3.30
N ASP A 205 11.22 14.01 -4.11
CA ASP A 205 9.97 14.58 -3.65
C ASP A 205 9.08 13.43 -3.17
N ARG A 206 9.02 13.22 -1.85
CA ARG A 206 8.29 12.11 -1.22
C ARG A 206 6.78 12.19 -1.40
N GLU A 207 6.25 13.41 -1.64
CA GLU A 207 4.81 13.57 -1.84
C GLU A 207 4.37 13.11 -3.24
N LYS A 208 5.27 13.23 -4.22
CA LYS A 208 4.98 12.90 -5.64
C LYS A 208 5.70 11.67 -6.14
N GLU A 209 6.51 11.03 -5.29
CA GLU A 209 7.39 9.90 -5.66
C GLU A 209 8.23 10.16 -6.91
N VAL A 210 8.72 11.39 -7.05
CA VAL A 210 9.49 11.85 -8.20
C VAL A 210 10.86 12.33 -7.74
N TYR A 211 11.93 11.90 -8.41
CA TYR A 211 13.28 12.38 -8.14
C TYR A 211 13.54 13.73 -8.80
N ILE A 212 14.16 14.62 -8.07
CA ILE A 212 14.59 15.92 -8.60
C ILE A 212 15.97 15.77 -9.18
N VAL A 213 16.14 16.17 -10.43
CA VAL A 213 17.40 16.06 -11.16
C VAL A 213 17.88 17.40 -11.66
N ARG A 214 19.20 17.51 -11.83
CA ARG A 214 19.89 18.64 -12.44
C ARG A 214 20.77 18.14 -13.56
N GLU A 215 20.83 18.88 -14.66
CA GLU A 215 21.73 18.54 -15.76
C GLU A 215 23.20 18.53 -15.29
N GLN A 216 23.90 17.50 -15.72
CA GLN A 216 25.34 17.38 -15.47
C GLN A 216 26.07 18.03 -16.66
N LEU A 217 26.62 19.23 -16.46
CA LEU A 217 27.45 19.96 -17.40
C LEU A 217 28.76 19.22 -17.66
#